data_0292e1d833a17c157fcfd79ef366e590
#
_entry.id   0292e1d833a17c157fcfd79ef366e590
#
_cell.length_a   1.000
_cell.length_b   1.000
_cell.length_c   1.000
_cell.angle_alpha   90.00
_cell.angle_beta   90.00
_cell.angle_gamma   90.00
#
_symmetry.space_group_name_H-M   'P 1'
#
loop_
_entity.id
_entity.type
_entity.pdbx_description
1 polymer ?
#
loop_
_entity_poly.entity_id
_entity_poly.type
_entity_poly.pdbx_seq_one_letter_code
_entity_poly.pdbx_strand_id
1 'polypeptide(L)'
;MTSLFRQYKASLKSAVVEEFLDLFFFRPIAFLLVKILYRFPVTPNQISVVAMITGVIGGIVFAFGTPQALFWGAFLYGSANVIDCSDGMIARLKHNGTKTGRIIDGAVDYVVSFFVYNGMGLGLTLQAASYGLEFPAHPWLIVFFSGVSTAIHSGITDNVRNAYETFVNGKKILPQLEYDEFQE
;
A
#
# COMPACT_ATOMS: atom_id res chain seq x y z
N MET A 1 -17.05 -13.14 -24.00
CA MET A 1 -16.19 -12.29 -23.13
C MET A 1 -15.29 -13.19 -22.33
N THR A 2 -14.01 -13.07 -22.57
CA THR A 2 -12.95 -13.98 -22.19
C THR A 2 -12.87 -14.24 -20.68
N SER A 3 -12.50 -15.46 -20.31
CA SER A 3 -12.29 -15.90 -18.91
C SER A 3 -11.40 -14.94 -18.12
N LEU A 4 -10.49 -14.22 -18.78
CA LEU A 4 -9.57 -13.23 -18.22
C LEU A 4 -10.27 -12.01 -17.61
N PHE A 5 -11.23 -11.41 -18.31
CA PHE A 5 -11.94 -10.25 -17.79
C PHE A 5 -12.81 -10.61 -16.58
N ARG A 6 -13.36 -11.82 -16.55
CA ARG A 6 -14.12 -12.33 -15.41
C ARG A 6 -13.19 -12.54 -14.19
N GLN A 7 -11.98 -13.09 -14.40
CA GLN A 7 -10.98 -13.27 -13.36
C GLN A 7 -10.48 -11.92 -12.81
N TYR A 8 -10.20 -10.95 -13.69
CA TYR A 8 -9.83 -9.59 -13.29
C TYR A 8 -10.92 -8.96 -12.42
N LYS A 9 -12.17 -8.99 -12.87
CA LYS A 9 -13.29 -8.43 -12.10
C LYS A 9 -13.47 -9.14 -10.74
N ALA A 10 -13.26 -10.46 -10.67
CA ALA A 10 -13.34 -11.23 -9.43
C ALA A 10 -12.17 -10.93 -8.47
N SER A 11 -11.02 -10.45 -8.97
CA SER A 11 -9.87 -10.07 -8.17
C SER A 11 -9.97 -8.66 -7.58
N LEU A 12 -10.86 -7.81 -8.11
CA LEU A 12 -11.09 -6.46 -7.59
C LEU A 12 -11.91 -6.50 -6.29
N LYS A 13 -11.71 -5.51 -5.43
CA LYS A 13 -12.52 -5.31 -4.22
C LYS A 13 -13.92 -4.83 -4.67
N SER A 14 -14.19 -3.58 -4.65
CA SER A 14 -15.41 -2.99 -5.22
C SER A 14 -15.00 -1.79 -6.05
N ALA A 15 -15.40 -1.77 -7.33
CA ALA A 15 -15.03 -0.68 -8.25
C ALA A 15 -15.47 0.72 -7.78
N VAL A 16 -16.41 0.79 -6.86
CA VAL A 16 -16.93 2.06 -6.29
C VAL A 16 -16.07 2.57 -5.14
N VAL A 17 -15.28 1.69 -4.52
CA VAL A 17 -14.50 1.97 -3.30
C VAL A 17 -13.00 2.07 -3.61
N GLU A 18 -12.57 1.67 -4.82
CA GLU A 18 -11.18 1.73 -5.24
C GLU A 18 -10.83 3.11 -5.80
N GLU A 19 -9.63 3.56 -5.52
CA GLU A 19 -9.11 4.83 -6.02
C GLU A 19 -8.88 4.77 -7.54
N PHE A 20 -9.02 5.92 -8.21
CA PHE A 20 -8.87 6.01 -9.66
C PHE A 20 -7.50 5.51 -10.14
N LEU A 21 -6.42 5.91 -9.46
CA LEU A 21 -5.06 5.48 -9.80
C LEU A 21 -4.87 3.98 -9.60
N ASP A 22 -5.43 3.43 -8.54
CA ASP A 22 -5.40 1.98 -8.30
C ASP A 22 -6.09 1.24 -9.43
N LEU A 23 -7.32 1.63 -9.76
CA LEU A 23 -8.14 0.94 -10.73
C LEU A 23 -7.53 0.95 -12.14
N PHE A 24 -6.95 2.08 -12.56
CA PHE A 24 -6.45 2.26 -13.93
C PHE A 24 -4.96 1.99 -14.11
N PHE A 25 -4.15 2.08 -13.05
CA PHE A 25 -2.71 1.91 -13.14
C PHE A 25 -2.19 0.71 -12.34
N PHE A 26 -2.36 0.71 -11.03
CA PHE A 26 -1.77 -0.32 -10.18
C PHE A 26 -2.43 -1.70 -10.35
N ARG A 27 -3.75 -1.77 -10.37
CA ARG A 27 -4.50 -3.04 -10.49
C ARG A 27 -4.29 -3.78 -11.80
N PRO A 28 -4.27 -3.14 -12.98
CA PRO A 28 -3.97 -3.84 -14.23
C PRO A 28 -2.56 -4.45 -14.25
N ILE A 29 -1.56 -3.71 -13.75
CA ILE A 29 -0.17 -4.19 -13.68
C ILE A 29 -0.06 -5.32 -12.66
N ALA A 30 -0.67 -5.15 -11.47
CA ALA A 30 -0.74 -6.17 -10.43
C ALA A 30 -1.41 -7.45 -10.93
N PHE A 31 -2.45 -7.34 -11.78
CA PHE A 31 -3.12 -8.51 -12.33
C PHE A 31 -2.21 -9.34 -13.25
N LEU A 32 -1.30 -8.70 -13.99
CA LEU A 32 -0.31 -9.43 -14.79
C LEU A 32 0.62 -10.24 -13.86
N LEU A 33 1.07 -9.63 -12.78
CA LEU A 33 1.89 -10.32 -11.76
C LEU A 33 1.11 -11.47 -11.08
N VAL A 34 -0.14 -11.21 -10.70
CA VAL A 34 -1.04 -12.21 -10.13
C VAL A 34 -1.18 -13.41 -11.05
N LYS A 35 -1.32 -13.22 -12.35
CA LYS A 35 -1.46 -14.30 -13.32
C LYS A 35 -0.23 -15.22 -13.36
N ILE A 36 0.95 -14.65 -13.17
CA ILE A 36 2.20 -15.41 -13.07
C ILE A 36 2.23 -16.17 -11.73
N LEU A 37 2.00 -15.45 -10.63
CA LEU A 37 2.09 -15.98 -9.27
C LEU A 37 0.98 -16.99 -8.93
N TYR A 38 -0.16 -16.92 -9.62
CA TYR A 38 -1.28 -17.86 -9.40
C TYR A 38 -0.89 -19.30 -9.65
N ARG A 39 0.08 -19.55 -10.53
CA ARG A 39 0.58 -20.90 -10.85
C ARG A 39 1.47 -21.49 -9.76
N PHE A 40 1.95 -20.66 -8.84
CA PHE A 40 2.86 -21.07 -7.77
C PHE A 40 2.12 -21.19 -6.43
N PRO A 41 2.61 -22.04 -5.50
CA PRO A 41 2.03 -22.18 -4.17
C PRO A 41 2.39 -21.00 -3.24
N VAL A 42 2.36 -19.76 -3.78
CA VAL A 42 2.69 -18.56 -3.03
C VAL A 42 1.48 -18.13 -2.21
N THR A 43 1.72 -17.74 -0.95
CA THR A 43 0.71 -17.19 -0.06
C THR A 43 0.65 -15.67 -0.15
N PRO A 44 -0.52 -15.03 0.12
CA PRO A 44 -0.63 -13.57 0.16
C PRO A 44 0.42 -12.95 1.09
N ASN A 45 0.61 -13.47 2.29
CA ASN A 45 1.55 -12.94 3.28
C ASN A 45 3.01 -12.92 2.78
N GLN A 46 3.40 -13.92 1.97
CA GLN A 46 4.74 -13.91 1.35
C GLN A 46 4.90 -12.77 0.36
N ILE A 47 3.83 -12.44 -0.36
CA ILE A 47 3.83 -11.32 -1.32
C ILE A 47 3.89 -10.00 -0.57
N SER A 48 3.11 -9.83 0.52
CA SER A 48 3.17 -8.63 1.39
C SER A 48 4.59 -8.42 1.95
N VAL A 49 5.28 -9.49 2.38
CA VAL A 49 6.68 -9.40 2.85
C VAL A 49 7.63 -8.95 1.73
N VAL A 50 7.45 -9.44 0.51
CA VAL A 50 8.26 -8.99 -0.65
C VAL A 50 7.97 -7.53 -0.97
N ALA A 51 6.70 -7.09 -0.93
CA ALA A 51 6.30 -5.71 -1.09
C ALA A 51 6.99 -4.82 -0.03
N MET A 52 6.94 -5.23 1.24
CA MET A 52 7.59 -4.54 2.35
C MET A 52 9.09 -4.36 2.10
N ILE A 53 9.80 -5.44 1.78
CA ILE A 53 11.25 -5.39 1.53
C ILE A 53 11.56 -4.42 0.38
N THR A 54 10.79 -4.51 -0.71
CA THR A 54 10.97 -3.64 -1.89
C THR A 54 10.72 -2.17 -1.53
N GLY A 55 9.66 -1.88 -0.77
CA GLY A 55 9.33 -0.54 -0.33
C GLY A 55 10.35 0.04 0.66
N VAL A 56 10.85 -0.78 1.60
CA VAL A 56 11.92 -0.39 2.54
C VAL A 56 13.20 -0.05 1.79
N ILE A 57 13.60 -0.87 0.81
CA ILE A 57 14.78 -0.57 -0.02
C ILE A 57 14.56 0.74 -0.78
N GLY A 58 13.35 0.98 -1.33
CA GLY A 58 13.00 2.25 -1.97
C GLY A 58 13.17 3.43 -1.02
N GLY A 59 12.70 3.30 0.23
CA GLY A 59 12.86 4.29 1.28
C GLY A 59 14.33 4.58 1.61
N ILE A 60 15.16 3.54 1.72
CA ILE A 60 16.60 3.68 1.95
C ILE A 60 17.29 4.38 0.76
N VAL A 61 16.88 4.06 -0.47
CA VAL A 61 17.42 4.70 -1.67
C VAL A 61 17.08 6.20 -1.72
N PHE A 62 15.90 6.61 -1.26
CA PHE A 62 15.55 8.04 -1.14
C PHE A 62 16.50 8.82 -0.22
N ALA A 63 17.09 8.18 0.78
CA ALA A 63 18.01 8.81 1.72
C ALA A 63 19.29 9.36 1.08
N PHE A 64 19.69 8.87 -0.09
CA PHE A 64 20.84 9.45 -0.83
C PHE A 64 20.55 10.81 -1.43
N GLY A 65 19.28 11.21 -1.63
CA GLY A 65 18.84 12.53 -2.07
C GLY A 65 19.23 12.94 -3.49
N THR A 66 20.05 12.16 -4.21
CA THR A 66 20.45 12.48 -5.58
C THR A 66 19.30 12.28 -6.57
N PRO A 67 19.26 12.99 -7.73
CA PRO A 67 18.22 12.78 -8.73
C PRO A 67 18.06 11.33 -9.18
N GLN A 68 19.18 10.61 -9.30
CA GLN A 68 19.18 9.17 -9.63
C GLN A 68 18.56 8.34 -8.49
N ALA A 69 18.88 8.65 -7.24
CA ALA A 69 18.31 7.98 -6.09
C ALA A 69 16.80 8.25 -5.96
N LEU A 70 16.36 9.48 -6.24
CA LEU A 70 14.93 9.80 -6.27
C LEU A 70 14.19 9.00 -7.35
N PHE A 71 14.77 8.87 -8.54
CA PHE A 71 14.18 8.07 -9.61
C PHE A 71 14.08 6.58 -9.23
N TRP A 72 15.18 5.98 -8.75
CA TRP A 72 15.19 4.57 -8.38
C TRP A 72 14.36 4.28 -7.13
N GLY A 73 14.37 5.19 -6.15
CA GLY A 73 13.52 5.10 -4.96
C GLY A 73 12.04 5.13 -5.33
N ALA A 74 11.63 6.04 -6.23
CA ALA A 74 10.26 6.13 -6.74
C ALA A 74 9.85 4.87 -7.52
N PHE A 75 10.76 4.33 -8.35
CA PHE A 75 10.52 3.10 -9.09
C PHE A 75 10.34 1.90 -8.16
N LEU A 76 11.19 1.75 -7.14
CA LEU A 76 11.08 0.67 -6.15
C LEU A 76 9.80 0.82 -5.31
N TYR A 77 9.48 2.03 -4.86
CA TYR A 77 8.25 2.28 -4.11
C TYR A 77 6.99 2.01 -4.95
N GLY A 78 6.96 2.46 -6.20
CA GLY A 78 5.87 2.14 -7.14
C GLY A 78 5.74 0.64 -7.41
N SER A 79 6.88 -0.08 -7.52
CA SER A 79 6.90 -1.54 -7.65
C SER A 79 6.37 -2.23 -6.40
N ALA A 80 6.72 -1.73 -5.20
CA ALA A 80 6.19 -2.24 -3.94
C ALA A 80 4.67 -2.13 -3.88
N ASN A 81 4.09 -0.99 -4.29
CA ASN A 81 2.64 -0.81 -4.37
C ASN A 81 1.96 -1.78 -5.35
N VAL A 82 2.60 -2.09 -6.50
CA VAL A 82 2.09 -3.10 -7.44
C VAL A 82 2.09 -4.49 -6.81
N ILE A 83 3.18 -4.84 -6.12
CA ILE A 83 3.32 -6.14 -5.46
C ILE A 83 2.27 -6.27 -4.34
N ASP A 84 2.09 -5.23 -3.55
CA ASP A 84 1.10 -5.13 -2.49
C ASP A 84 -0.32 -5.32 -3.04
N CYS A 85 -0.72 -4.56 -4.05
CA CYS A 85 -2.00 -4.78 -4.73
C CYS A 85 -2.21 -6.24 -5.17
N SER A 86 -1.12 -6.97 -5.48
CA SER A 86 -1.18 -8.35 -5.96
C SER A 86 -1.56 -9.35 -4.88
N ASP A 87 -1.17 -9.14 -3.61
CA ASP A 87 -1.46 -10.07 -2.51
C ASP A 87 -2.96 -10.13 -2.21
N GLY A 88 -3.62 -8.97 -2.12
CA GLY A 88 -5.06 -8.90 -1.97
C GLY A 88 -5.83 -9.47 -3.16
N MET A 89 -5.31 -9.33 -4.38
CA MET A 89 -5.92 -9.95 -5.56
C MET A 89 -5.77 -11.47 -5.55
N ILE A 90 -4.60 -12.01 -5.16
CA ILE A 90 -4.36 -13.45 -5.00
C ILE A 90 -5.20 -14.00 -3.86
N ALA A 91 -5.29 -13.30 -2.72
CA ALA A 91 -6.12 -13.71 -1.60
C ALA A 91 -7.60 -13.92 -2.00
N ARG A 92 -8.13 -13.01 -2.82
CA ARG A 92 -9.49 -13.12 -3.36
C ARG A 92 -9.65 -14.26 -4.35
N LEU A 93 -8.70 -14.42 -5.28
CA LEU A 93 -8.78 -15.47 -6.30
C LEU A 93 -8.57 -16.87 -5.75
N LYS A 94 -7.72 -17.05 -4.74
CA LYS A 94 -7.45 -18.33 -4.09
C LYS A 94 -8.37 -18.60 -2.89
N HIS A 95 -9.23 -17.64 -2.51
CA HIS A 95 -10.10 -17.71 -1.33
C HIS A 95 -9.35 -18.08 -0.04
N ASN A 96 -8.12 -17.57 0.12
CA ASN A 96 -7.25 -17.88 1.25
C ASN A 96 -6.85 -16.63 2.07
N GLY A 97 -7.62 -15.55 1.96
CA GLY A 97 -7.46 -14.36 2.79
C GLY A 97 -7.76 -14.68 4.26
N THR A 98 -6.91 -14.19 5.17
CA THR A 98 -7.06 -14.39 6.62
C THR A 98 -7.19 -13.07 7.35
N LYS A 99 -7.77 -13.08 8.58
CA LYS A 99 -7.81 -11.89 9.45
C LYS A 99 -6.38 -11.41 9.77
N THR A 100 -5.48 -12.35 10.10
CA THR A 100 -4.06 -12.07 10.36
C THR A 100 -3.35 -11.47 9.15
N GLY A 101 -3.64 -11.97 7.93
CA GLY A 101 -3.08 -11.41 6.69
C GLY A 101 -3.42 -9.93 6.50
N ARG A 102 -4.63 -9.53 6.84
CA ARG A 102 -5.08 -8.12 6.78
C ARG A 102 -4.35 -7.22 7.80
N ILE A 103 -4.02 -7.76 8.98
CA ILE A 103 -3.23 -7.02 9.99
C ILE A 103 -1.78 -6.87 9.50
N ILE A 104 -1.22 -7.92 8.91
CA ILE A 104 0.13 -7.89 8.34
C ILE A 104 0.20 -6.86 7.20
N ASP A 105 -0.75 -6.86 6.28
CA ASP A 105 -0.90 -5.91 5.19
C ASP A 105 -0.87 -4.45 5.70
N GLY A 106 -1.74 -4.11 6.65
CA GLY A 106 -1.71 -2.79 7.28
C GLY A 106 -0.39 -2.47 8.00
N ALA A 107 0.24 -3.45 8.66
CA ALA A 107 1.53 -3.24 9.31
C ALA A 107 2.66 -2.97 8.30
N VAL A 108 2.63 -3.65 7.15
CA VAL A 108 3.56 -3.46 6.04
C VAL A 108 3.50 -2.02 5.53
N ASP A 109 2.29 -1.47 5.33
CA ASP A 109 2.08 -0.09 4.89
C ASP A 109 2.73 0.92 5.84
N TYR A 110 2.57 0.73 7.15
CA TYR A 110 3.21 1.61 8.14
C TYR A 110 4.73 1.52 8.12
N VAL A 111 5.29 0.31 7.99
CA VAL A 111 6.75 0.11 7.91
C VAL A 111 7.31 0.77 6.65
N VAL A 112 6.70 0.53 5.50
CA VAL A 112 7.14 1.14 4.23
C VAL A 112 7.05 2.66 4.29
N SER A 113 5.93 3.21 4.76
CA SER A 113 5.73 4.65 4.92
C SER A 113 6.79 5.27 5.84
N PHE A 114 7.11 4.61 6.96
CA PHE A 114 8.16 5.06 7.87
C PHE A 114 9.50 5.21 7.14
N PHE A 115 9.92 4.20 6.39
CA PHE A 115 11.21 4.24 5.67
C PHE A 115 11.19 5.26 4.53
N VAL A 116 10.10 5.39 3.79
CA VAL A 116 9.94 6.36 2.70
C VAL A 116 10.02 7.80 3.23
N TYR A 117 9.24 8.15 4.26
CA TYR A 117 9.25 9.49 4.81
C TYR A 117 10.61 9.85 5.43
N ASN A 118 11.20 8.95 6.22
CA ASN A 118 12.51 9.20 6.81
C ASN A 118 13.62 9.26 5.75
N GLY A 119 13.57 8.40 4.73
CA GLY A 119 14.50 8.44 3.61
C GLY A 119 14.44 9.76 2.85
N MET A 120 13.23 10.22 2.50
CA MET A 120 13.05 11.51 1.84
C MET A 120 13.52 12.68 2.71
N GLY A 121 13.24 12.65 4.02
CA GLY A 121 13.70 13.67 4.96
C GLY A 121 15.22 13.75 5.07
N LEU A 122 15.88 12.60 5.16
CA LEU A 122 17.34 12.53 5.19
C LEU A 122 17.94 13.00 3.87
N GLY A 123 17.43 12.52 2.73
CA GLY A 123 17.88 12.92 1.41
C GLY A 123 17.72 14.43 1.17
N LEU A 124 16.58 15.00 1.58
CA LEU A 124 16.34 16.43 1.49
C LEU A 124 17.32 17.25 2.36
N THR A 125 17.61 16.77 3.57
CA THR A 125 18.57 17.43 4.48
C THR A 125 19.98 17.41 3.89
N LEU A 126 20.43 16.28 3.33
CA LEU A 126 21.73 16.15 2.71
C LEU A 126 21.87 17.05 1.47
N GLN A 127 20.83 17.11 0.65
CA GLN A 127 20.81 17.98 -0.53
C GLN A 127 20.81 19.47 -0.15
N ALA A 128 20.02 19.87 0.84
CA ALA A 128 20.02 21.23 1.34
C ALA A 128 21.42 21.67 1.78
N ALA A 129 22.08 20.81 2.57
CA ALA A 129 23.44 21.08 3.04
C ALA A 129 24.45 21.19 1.88
N SER A 130 24.32 20.34 0.85
CA SER A 130 25.26 20.32 -0.29
C SER A 130 25.12 21.53 -1.22
N TYR A 131 23.90 22.08 -1.35
CA TYR A 131 23.62 23.23 -2.22
C TYR A 131 23.54 24.57 -1.47
N GLY A 132 23.77 24.57 -0.14
CA GLY A 132 23.63 25.76 0.68
C GLY A 132 22.20 26.33 0.67
N LEU A 133 21.19 25.49 0.50
CA LEU A 133 19.79 25.89 0.48
C LEU A 133 19.26 26.04 1.92
N GLU A 134 18.71 27.22 2.21
CA GLU A 134 17.96 27.43 3.44
C GLU A 134 16.48 27.17 3.18
N PHE A 135 15.92 26.20 3.91
CA PHE A 135 14.48 25.96 3.88
C PHE A 135 13.76 26.84 4.91
N PRO A 136 12.53 27.30 4.62
CA PRO A 136 11.73 28.08 5.57
C PRO A 136 11.38 27.29 6.84
N ALA A 137 11.47 25.96 6.80
CA ALA A 137 11.33 25.08 7.95
C ALA A 137 12.35 23.94 7.85
N HIS A 138 12.78 23.45 9.00
CA HIS A 138 13.70 22.30 9.03
C HIS A 138 13.10 21.09 8.28
N PRO A 139 13.83 20.39 7.38
CA PRO A 139 13.29 19.30 6.57
C PRO A 139 12.52 18.24 7.38
N TRP A 140 12.97 17.93 8.59
CA TRP A 140 12.30 16.99 9.48
C TRP A 140 10.90 17.43 9.95
N LEU A 141 10.64 18.73 10.05
CA LEU A 141 9.28 19.24 10.34
C LEU A 141 8.35 18.95 9.16
N ILE A 142 8.85 19.15 7.92
CA ILE A 142 8.10 18.86 6.70
C ILE A 142 7.74 17.36 6.68
N VAL A 143 8.72 16.49 6.94
CA VAL A 143 8.52 15.03 7.00
C VAL A 143 7.50 14.65 8.07
N PHE A 144 7.64 15.21 9.28
CA PHE A 144 6.74 14.92 10.39
C PHE A 144 5.29 15.31 10.05
N PHE A 145 5.07 16.55 9.62
CA PHE A 145 3.72 17.01 9.27
C PHE A 145 3.14 16.26 8.07
N SER A 146 3.96 15.90 7.07
CA SER A 146 3.52 15.08 5.95
C SER A 146 3.10 13.69 6.41
N GLY A 147 3.89 13.04 7.27
CA GLY A 147 3.57 11.73 7.83
C GLY A 147 2.28 11.75 8.66
N VAL A 148 2.13 12.74 9.55
CA VAL A 148 0.90 12.92 10.35
C VAL A 148 -0.30 13.18 9.45
N SER A 149 -0.16 14.07 8.45
CA SER A 149 -1.24 14.36 7.49
C SER A 149 -1.68 13.12 6.74
N THR A 150 -0.73 12.32 6.25
CA THR A 150 -1.03 11.07 5.55
C THR A 150 -1.72 10.05 6.46
N ALA A 151 -1.25 9.89 7.70
CA ALA A 151 -1.87 8.98 8.66
C ALA A 151 -3.31 9.36 8.97
N ILE A 152 -3.58 10.66 9.19
CA ILE A 152 -4.94 11.17 9.42
C ILE A 152 -5.82 10.95 8.18
N HIS A 153 -5.29 11.30 6.99
CA HIS A 153 -6.05 11.15 5.74
C HIS A 153 -6.41 9.68 5.47
N SER A 154 -5.45 8.78 5.60
CA SER A 154 -5.67 7.33 5.45
C SER A 154 -6.72 6.82 6.44
N GLY A 155 -6.60 7.18 7.73
CA GLY A 155 -7.56 6.78 8.75
C GLY A 155 -8.99 7.27 8.47
N ILE A 156 -9.15 8.52 8.02
CA ILE A 156 -10.46 9.06 7.63
C ILE A 156 -11.01 8.32 6.42
N THR A 157 -10.18 8.12 5.38
CA THR A 157 -10.58 7.45 4.14
C THR A 157 -11.03 6.01 4.43
N ASP A 158 -10.29 5.27 5.26
CA ASP A 158 -10.65 3.91 5.64
C ASP A 158 -11.95 3.84 6.44
N ASN A 159 -12.17 4.78 7.37
CA ASN A 159 -13.43 4.84 8.10
C ASN A 159 -14.63 5.12 7.17
N VAL A 160 -14.49 6.08 6.25
CA VAL A 160 -15.54 6.40 5.28
C VAL A 160 -15.80 5.21 4.33
N ARG A 161 -14.74 4.56 3.87
CA ARG A 161 -14.82 3.36 3.03
C ARG A 161 -15.54 2.22 3.74
N ASN A 162 -15.20 1.94 4.98
CA ASN A 162 -15.82 0.89 5.79
C ASN A 162 -17.30 1.21 6.06
N ALA A 163 -17.62 2.46 6.40
CA ALA A 163 -19.02 2.90 6.57
C ALA A 163 -19.82 2.70 5.28
N TYR A 164 -19.28 3.11 4.14
CA TYR A 164 -19.91 2.92 2.83
C TYR A 164 -20.16 1.42 2.52
N GLU A 165 -19.16 0.56 2.71
CA GLU A 165 -19.29 -0.89 2.48
C GLU A 165 -20.37 -1.51 3.38
N THR A 166 -20.51 -1.02 4.60
CA THR A 166 -21.54 -1.48 5.55
C THR A 166 -22.93 -1.07 5.08
N PHE A 167 -23.13 0.21 4.76
CA PHE A 167 -24.46 0.72 4.39
C PHE A 167 -24.93 0.26 3.04
N VAL A 168 -24.04 0.20 2.02
CA VAL A 168 -24.43 -0.07 0.64
C VAL A 168 -24.37 -1.56 0.31
N ASN A 169 -23.36 -2.28 0.78
CA ASN A 169 -23.14 -3.69 0.46
C ASN A 169 -23.60 -4.65 1.57
N GLY A 170 -24.09 -4.15 2.70
CA GLY A 170 -24.50 -4.97 3.85
C GLY A 170 -23.37 -5.80 4.48
N LYS A 171 -22.11 -5.42 4.22
CA LYS A 171 -20.95 -6.09 4.81
C LYS A 171 -20.75 -5.63 6.25
N LYS A 172 -20.70 -6.57 7.19
CA LYS A 172 -20.35 -6.25 8.56
C LYS A 172 -18.89 -5.80 8.65
N ILE A 173 -18.61 -4.74 9.41
CA ILE A 173 -17.25 -4.27 9.68
C ILE A 173 -16.57 -5.25 10.65
N LEU A 174 -15.24 -5.41 10.53
CA LEU A 174 -14.46 -6.27 11.42
C LEU A 174 -14.75 -6.10 12.92
N PRO A 175 -14.85 -4.86 13.46
CA PRO A 175 -15.19 -4.66 14.87
C PRO A 175 -16.57 -5.20 15.26
N GLN A 176 -17.56 -5.15 14.35
CA GLN A 176 -18.88 -5.71 14.60
C GLN A 176 -18.88 -7.24 14.52
N LEU A 177 -18.07 -7.83 13.65
CA LEU A 177 -17.89 -9.28 13.58
C LEU A 177 -17.20 -9.81 14.83
N GLU A 178 -16.19 -9.13 15.34
CA GLU A 178 -15.55 -9.46 16.61
C GLU A 178 -16.52 -9.34 17.79
N TYR A 179 -17.30 -8.25 17.82
CA TYR A 179 -18.29 -8.05 18.89
C TYR A 179 -19.37 -9.12 18.90
N ASP A 180 -19.87 -9.52 17.73
CA ASP A 180 -20.85 -10.60 17.58
C ASP A 180 -20.26 -11.97 17.99
N GLU A 181 -18.98 -12.24 17.68
CA GLU A 181 -18.26 -13.46 18.08
C GLU A 181 -18.01 -13.55 19.60
N PHE A 182 -17.98 -12.43 20.33
CA PHE A 182 -17.86 -12.40 21.80
C PHE A 182 -19.21 -12.57 22.53
N GLN A 183 -20.33 -12.46 21.79
CA GLN A 183 -21.67 -12.62 22.37
C GLN A 183 -22.29 -14.01 22.18
N GLU A 184 -21.70 -14.86 21.33
CA GLU A 184 -22.04 -16.27 21.16
C GLU A 184 -21.15 -17.16 22.05
#